data_b899e7b7f069fc115776e1b10f54503e
#
_entry.id   b899e7b7f069fc115776e1b10f54503e
#
_cell.length_a   1.000
_cell.length_b   1.000
_cell.length_c   1.000
_cell.angle_alpha   90.00
_cell.angle_beta   90.00
_cell.angle_gamma   90.00
#
_symmetry.space_group_name_H-M   'P 1'
#
loop_
_entity.id
_entity.type
_entity.pdbx_description
1 polymer ?
#
loop_
_entity_poly.entity_id
_entity_poly.type
_entity_poly.pdbx_seq_one_letter_code
_entity_poly.pdbx_strand_id
1 'polypeptide(L)'
;GVAFGKRVELDAPDRLAADKPSRGDLKILSRALRELRYGFRVFSKYRGHKKVTVFGSARTQPEEAAYQHSVKFGRMMAEVGWYVLTGAGGGIMEGAHEGCGRTRAMGANIMLPFEQEANPVIAGDRKLVNFKYFFTRKLVFIKEVHAVVLFPGGFGTQDEAFETLTLVQTGKRDLMPIVLIDPPGSSYWNQWLDFVRDQLLDRQLISPEDLSLFTLTNSVEEATEEIMTFYSVYNSMRYVRGKLVLRLERDRAAAGRAFIDVRRCML
;
A
#
# COMPACT_ATOMS: atom_id res chain seq x y z
N GLY A 1 -18.48 -20.13 15.87
CA GLY A 1 -17.24 -20.68 16.35
C GLY A 1 -16.25 -20.73 15.18
N VAL A 2 -15.23 -19.88 15.16
CA VAL A 2 -14.13 -19.95 14.19
C VAL A 2 -13.32 -21.19 14.62
N ALA A 3 -13.38 -22.26 13.83
CA ALA A 3 -12.49 -23.38 13.99
C ALA A 3 -11.07 -22.90 13.67
N PHE A 4 -10.25 -22.69 14.69
CA PHE A 4 -8.81 -22.59 14.56
C PHE A 4 -8.28 -23.96 14.10
N GLY A 5 -8.28 -24.16 12.81
CA GLY A 5 -7.65 -25.31 12.18
C GLY A 5 -6.14 -25.19 12.29
N LYS A 6 -5.53 -26.14 13.00
CA LYS A 6 -4.13 -26.36 13.37
C LYS A 6 -3.64 -25.48 14.53
N ARG A 7 -3.16 -26.14 15.57
CA ARG A 7 -2.31 -25.55 16.60
C ARG A 7 -1.23 -24.73 15.90
N VAL A 8 -1.30 -23.41 16.04
CA VAL A 8 -0.11 -22.57 15.87
C VAL A 8 0.81 -23.08 16.96
N GLU A 9 1.90 -23.71 16.58
CA GLU A 9 2.88 -24.22 17.52
C GLU A 9 3.38 -23.04 18.35
N LEU A 10 2.99 -23.02 19.62
CA LEU A 10 3.39 -21.99 20.59
C LEU A 10 4.80 -22.29 21.14
N ASP A 11 5.66 -22.93 20.35
CA ASP A 11 7.03 -23.27 20.74
C ASP A 11 8.02 -22.10 20.54
N ALA A 12 7.63 -21.05 19.80
CA ALA A 12 8.50 -19.92 19.53
C ALA A 12 9.03 -19.20 20.80
N PRO A 13 8.24 -18.98 21.86
CA PRO A 13 8.75 -18.43 23.11
C PRO A 13 9.76 -19.33 23.80
N ASP A 14 9.50 -20.63 23.81
CA ASP A 14 10.40 -21.63 24.48
C ASP A 14 11.72 -21.74 23.70
N ARG A 15 11.65 -21.81 22.37
CA ARG A 15 12.85 -21.79 21.52
C ARG A 15 13.63 -20.48 21.68
N LEU A 16 12.93 -19.35 21.70
CA LEU A 16 13.59 -18.06 21.92
C LEU A 16 14.37 -18.02 23.26
N ALA A 17 13.81 -18.63 24.31
CA ALA A 17 14.51 -18.71 25.58
C ALA A 17 15.75 -19.61 25.48
N ALA A 18 15.67 -20.73 24.76
CA ALA A 18 16.78 -21.63 24.51
C ALA A 18 17.90 -21.03 23.67
N ASP A 19 17.55 -20.16 22.69
CA ASP A 19 18.48 -19.48 21.80
C ASP A 19 19.35 -18.41 22.49
N LYS A 20 19.04 -18.05 23.74
CA LYS A 20 19.76 -17.05 24.55
C LYS A 20 19.99 -15.72 23.80
N PRO A 21 18.95 -15.08 23.26
CA PRO A 21 19.07 -13.88 22.47
C PRO A 21 19.65 -12.72 23.28
N SER A 22 20.25 -11.77 22.60
CA SER A 22 20.74 -10.55 23.25
C SER A 22 19.56 -9.72 23.79
N ARG A 23 19.86 -8.85 24.78
CA ARG A 23 18.86 -7.88 25.27
C ARG A 23 18.31 -6.98 24.15
N GLY A 24 19.14 -6.69 23.12
CA GLY A 24 18.74 -5.93 21.93
C GLY A 24 17.68 -6.66 21.14
N ASP A 25 17.91 -7.95 20.84
CA ASP A 25 16.98 -8.79 20.06
C ASP A 25 15.64 -8.91 20.77
N LEU A 26 15.65 -9.17 22.08
CA LEU A 26 14.43 -9.25 22.90
C LEU A 26 13.63 -7.94 22.88
N LYS A 27 14.30 -6.78 22.89
CA LYS A 27 13.63 -5.48 22.78
C LYS A 27 12.97 -5.30 21.43
N ILE A 28 13.65 -5.70 20.33
CA ILE A 28 13.10 -5.63 18.97
C ILE A 28 11.86 -6.53 18.87
N LEU A 29 11.97 -7.79 19.23
CA LEU A 29 10.87 -8.75 19.17
C LEU A 29 9.66 -8.32 20.01
N SER A 30 9.91 -7.93 21.27
CA SER A 30 8.85 -7.45 22.17
C SER A 30 8.14 -6.20 21.62
N ARG A 31 8.88 -5.24 21.05
CA ARG A 31 8.31 -4.04 20.50
C ARG A 31 7.54 -4.33 19.22
N ALA A 32 8.11 -5.10 18.30
CA ALA A 32 7.47 -5.50 17.06
C ALA A 32 6.14 -6.23 17.31
N LEU A 33 6.14 -7.18 18.26
CA LEU A 33 4.91 -7.90 18.63
C LEU A 33 3.83 -6.96 19.17
N ARG A 34 4.20 -6.00 20.03
CA ARG A 34 3.25 -5.00 20.56
C ARG A 34 2.67 -4.12 19.44
N GLU A 35 3.50 -3.65 18.53
CA GLU A 35 3.09 -2.80 17.40
C GLU A 35 2.14 -3.54 16.45
N LEU A 36 2.52 -4.74 16.03
CA LEU A 36 1.68 -5.57 15.16
C LEU A 36 0.35 -5.91 15.82
N ARG A 37 0.37 -6.38 17.08
CA ARG A 37 -0.85 -6.68 17.83
C ARG A 37 -1.77 -5.46 17.93
N TYR A 38 -1.21 -4.26 18.21
CA TYR A 38 -2.00 -3.05 18.32
C TYR A 38 -2.55 -2.62 16.96
N GLY A 39 -1.73 -2.59 15.93
CA GLY A 39 -2.14 -2.27 14.56
C GLY A 39 -3.25 -3.20 14.06
N PHE A 40 -3.09 -4.51 14.23
CA PHE A 40 -4.11 -5.49 13.86
C PHE A 40 -5.43 -5.28 14.61
N ARG A 41 -5.38 -4.95 15.90
CA ARG A 41 -6.57 -4.63 16.69
C ARG A 41 -7.28 -3.39 16.19
N VAL A 42 -6.56 -2.33 15.82
CA VAL A 42 -7.14 -1.10 15.29
C VAL A 42 -7.79 -1.37 13.94
N PHE A 43 -7.04 -1.93 13.01
CA PHE A 43 -7.49 -2.10 11.63
C PHE A 43 -8.49 -3.24 11.44
N SER A 44 -8.54 -4.22 12.36
CA SER A 44 -9.52 -5.33 12.28
C SER A 44 -10.98 -4.87 12.24
N LYS A 45 -11.27 -3.72 12.83
CA LYS A 45 -12.63 -3.12 12.81
C LYS A 45 -13.07 -2.68 11.40
N TYR A 46 -12.12 -2.54 10.49
CA TYR A 46 -12.33 -2.02 9.13
C TYR A 46 -12.04 -3.08 8.05
N ARG A 47 -12.02 -4.38 8.39
CA ARG A 47 -11.74 -5.47 7.44
C ARG A 47 -12.75 -5.57 6.30
N GLY A 48 -14.01 -5.24 6.56
CA GLY A 48 -15.07 -5.25 5.56
C GLY A 48 -15.05 -4.07 4.59
N HIS A 49 -14.07 -3.16 4.70
CA HIS A 49 -13.98 -1.98 3.86
C HIS A 49 -12.70 -1.99 3.01
N LYS A 50 -12.84 -1.59 1.76
CA LYS A 50 -11.70 -1.35 0.88
C LYS A 50 -10.88 -0.15 1.37
N LYS A 51 -9.58 -0.22 1.16
CA LYS A 51 -8.62 0.81 1.58
C LYS A 51 -7.62 1.05 0.47
N VAL A 52 -7.32 2.30 0.19
CA VAL A 52 -6.21 2.70 -0.67
C VAL A 52 -5.13 3.34 0.20
N THR A 53 -3.86 3.08 -0.11
CA THR A 53 -2.77 3.85 0.50
C THR A 53 -2.26 4.90 -0.48
N VAL A 54 -1.89 6.05 0.07
CA VAL A 54 -1.31 7.16 -0.69
C VAL A 54 0.06 7.49 -0.10
N PHE A 55 1.07 7.47 -0.97
CA PHE A 55 2.43 7.89 -0.67
C PHE A 55 2.84 9.05 -1.56
N GLY A 56 3.77 9.86 -1.08
CA GLY A 56 4.31 11.01 -1.78
C GLY A 56 5.16 11.87 -0.86
N SER A 57 5.66 12.99 -1.38
CA SER A 57 6.50 13.90 -0.62
C SER A 57 5.75 14.50 0.57
N ALA A 58 6.37 14.44 1.77
CA ALA A 58 5.90 15.15 2.95
C ALA A 58 6.17 16.66 2.90
N ARG A 59 6.93 17.14 1.90
CA ARG A 59 7.35 18.53 1.76
C ARG A 59 6.52 19.33 0.76
N THR A 60 5.63 18.68 0.02
CA THR A 60 4.73 19.32 -0.95
C THR A 60 3.83 20.32 -0.23
N GLN A 61 3.79 21.55 -0.74
CA GLN A 61 3.02 22.64 -0.14
C GLN A 61 1.56 22.59 -0.61
N PRO A 62 0.61 23.13 0.17
CA PRO A 62 -0.81 23.10 -0.19
C PRO A 62 -1.15 23.77 -1.52
N GLU A 63 -0.36 24.74 -1.95
CA GLU A 63 -0.53 25.49 -3.21
C GLU A 63 -0.05 24.71 -4.44
N GLU A 64 0.73 23.66 -4.25
CA GLU A 64 1.27 22.88 -5.35
C GLU A 64 0.21 21.95 -5.98
N ALA A 65 0.29 21.81 -7.31
CA ALA A 65 -0.64 20.95 -8.05
C ALA A 65 -0.68 19.50 -7.53
N ALA A 66 0.46 18.96 -7.09
CA ALA A 66 0.54 17.63 -6.52
C ALA A 66 -0.30 17.49 -5.24
N TYR A 67 -0.26 18.49 -4.36
CA TYR A 67 -1.08 18.52 -3.15
C TYR A 67 -2.56 18.55 -3.50
N GLN A 68 -2.97 19.47 -4.37
CA GLN A 68 -4.36 19.61 -4.80
C GLN A 68 -4.89 18.35 -5.48
N HIS A 69 -4.04 17.66 -6.25
CA HIS A 69 -4.36 16.35 -6.82
C HIS A 69 -4.54 15.29 -5.73
N SER A 70 -3.72 15.29 -4.68
CA SER A 70 -3.87 14.35 -3.57
C SER A 70 -5.17 14.60 -2.78
N VAL A 71 -5.56 15.88 -2.58
CA VAL A 71 -6.86 16.25 -1.99
C VAL A 71 -8.01 15.71 -2.86
N LYS A 72 -7.94 15.97 -4.17
CA LYS A 72 -8.97 15.51 -5.11
C LYS A 72 -9.09 13.98 -5.10
N PHE A 73 -7.96 13.27 -5.15
CA PHE A 73 -7.94 11.80 -5.08
C PHE A 73 -8.55 11.28 -3.79
N GLY A 74 -8.15 11.84 -2.64
CA GLY A 74 -8.71 11.45 -1.33
C GLY A 74 -10.23 11.61 -1.28
N ARG A 75 -10.76 12.72 -1.82
CA ARG A 75 -12.19 12.98 -1.91
C ARG A 75 -12.90 11.94 -2.76
N MET A 76 -12.43 11.69 -3.98
CA MET A 76 -13.03 10.71 -4.90
C MET A 76 -13.06 9.31 -4.30
N MET A 77 -11.99 8.87 -3.63
CA MET A 77 -11.97 7.57 -2.96
C MET A 77 -12.94 7.49 -1.77
N ALA A 78 -13.12 8.59 -1.03
CA ALA A 78 -14.10 8.65 0.06
C ALA A 78 -15.55 8.58 -0.46
N GLU A 79 -15.85 9.24 -1.58
CA GLU A 79 -17.15 9.24 -2.25
C GLU A 79 -17.56 7.82 -2.71
N VAL A 80 -16.62 7.03 -3.20
CA VAL A 80 -16.86 5.61 -3.54
C VAL A 80 -16.78 4.67 -2.33
N GLY A 81 -16.69 5.21 -1.11
CA GLY A 81 -16.80 4.48 0.14
C GLY A 81 -15.50 3.86 0.66
N TRP A 82 -14.36 4.14 0.06
CA TRP A 82 -13.06 3.63 0.48
C TRP A 82 -12.46 4.43 1.64
N TYR A 83 -11.59 3.78 2.40
CA TYR A 83 -10.71 4.45 3.37
C TYR A 83 -9.38 4.80 2.72
N VAL A 84 -8.79 5.92 3.16
CA VAL A 84 -7.47 6.38 2.73
C VAL A 84 -6.49 6.20 3.88
N LEU A 85 -5.54 5.29 3.71
CA LEU A 85 -4.47 5.02 4.67
C LEU A 85 -3.20 5.71 4.21
N THR A 86 -2.59 6.52 5.07
CA THR A 86 -1.31 7.17 4.77
C THR A 86 -0.31 7.03 5.92
N GLY A 87 0.93 7.51 5.71
CA GLY A 87 1.92 7.65 6.78
C GLY A 87 1.58 8.73 7.81
N ALA A 88 0.45 9.41 7.65
CA ALA A 88 -0.03 10.47 8.53
C ALA A 88 0.89 11.71 8.66
N GLY A 89 1.89 11.86 7.78
CA GLY A 89 2.73 13.07 7.70
C GLY A 89 2.05 14.21 6.95
N GLY A 90 2.80 15.29 6.72
CA GLY A 90 2.38 16.43 5.90
C GLY A 90 2.40 16.16 4.40
N GLY A 91 2.28 17.20 3.61
CA GLY A 91 2.34 17.17 2.15
C GLY A 91 1.28 16.29 1.50
N ILE A 92 1.67 15.43 0.60
CA ILE A 92 0.76 14.53 -0.14
C ILE A 92 -0.13 13.70 0.79
N MET A 93 0.41 13.23 1.92
CA MET A 93 -0.34 12.41 2.89
C MET A 93 -1.43 13.23 3.59
N GLU A 94 -1.12 14.47 3.93
CA GLU A 94 -2.07 15.42 4.52
C GLU A 94 -3.15 15.79 3.52
N GLY A 95 -2.78 16.14 2.27
CA GLY A 95 -3.74 16.45 1.21
C GLY A 95 -4.72 15.31 0.96
N ALA A 96 -4.24 14.06 0.91
CA ALA A 96 -5.11 12.89 0.75
C ALA A 96 -6.07 12.72 1.95
N HIS A 97 -5.62 13.00 3.17
CA HIS A 97 -6.47 12.98 4.37
C HIS A 97 -7.46 14.14 4.40
N GLU A 98 -7.05 15.34 3.97
CA GLU A 98 -7.95 16.48 3.83
C GLU A 98 -9.10 16.15 2.87
N GLY A 99 -8.75 15.61 1.71
CA GLY A 99 -9.75 15.23 0.70
C GLY A 99 -10.75 14.18 1.20
N CYS A 100 -10.28 13.11 1.83
CA CYS A 100 -11.17 12.04 2.31
C CYS A 100 -11.88 12.36 3.62
N GLY A 101 -11.42 13.37 4.33
CA GLY A 101 -11.92 13.77 5.64
C GLY A 101 -11.62 12.76 6.75
N ARG A 102 -11.67 13.25 8.01
CA ARG A 102 -11.33 12.46 9.21
C ARG A 102 -12.06 11.13 9.31
N THR A 103 -13.30 11.06 8.83
CA THR A 103 -14.11 9.82 8.90
C THR A 103 -13.49 8.68 8.10
N ARG A 104 -12.94 8.97 6.93
CA ARG A 104 -12.35 8.00 6.01
C ARG A 104 -10.82 7.96 6.09
N ALA A 105 -10.18 8.89 6.78
CA ALA A 105 -8.75 8.89 7.01
C ALA A 105 -8.33 7.79 7.98
N MET A 106 -7.20 7.13 7.68
CA MET A 106 -6.50 6.17 8.54
C MET A 106 -5.00 6.47 8.50
N GLY A 107 -4.30 6.28 9.62
CA GLY A 107 -2.88 6.59 9.71
C GLY A 107 -2.03 5.45 10.26
N ALA A 108 -0.90 5.19 9.58
CA ALA A 108 0.17 4.33 10.07
C ALA A 108 1.46 5.18 10.15
N ASN A 109 1.60 5.94 11.23
CA ASN A 109 2.68 6.88 11.43
C ASN A 109 3.97 6.19 11.87
N ILE A 110 5.13 6.77 11.51
CA ILE A 110 6.44 6.36 12.02
C ILE A 110 6.96 7.39 13.02
N MET A 111 7.38 6.94 14.18
CA MET A 111 8.01 7.81 15.17
C MET A 111 9.47 8.05 14.79
N LEU A 112 9.78 9.23 14.27
CA LEU A 112 11.14 9.67 13.93
C LEU A 112 11.72 10.51 15.06
N PRO A 113 13.07 10.50 15.27
CA PRO A 113 13.71 11.24 16.36
C PRO A 113 13.54 12.77 16.31
N PHE A 114 13.26 13.32 15.11
CA PHE A 114 13.23 14.76 14.83
C PHE A 114 11.89 15.25 14.26
N GLU A 115 10.89 14.43 14.22
CA GLU A 115 9.57 14.70 13.61
C GLU A 115 8.45 14.18 14.49
N GLN A 116 7.54 14.91 14.45
CA GLN A 116 6.37 15.42 13.83
C GLN A 116 5.16 14.70 14.37
N GLU A 117 4.31 15.49 14.88
CA GLU A 117 2.94 15.06 15.13
C GLU A 117 2.28 14.65 13.80
N ALA A 118 1.33 13.75 13.88
CA ALA A 118 0.53 13.40 12.72
C ALA A 118 -0.21 14.64 12.19
N ASN A 119 -0.50 14.68 10.89
CA ASN A 119 -1.23 15.80 10.29
C ASN A 119 -2.57 16.05 11.01
N PRO A 120 -3.08 17.31 11.00
CA PRO A 120 -4.22 17.73 11.82
C PRO A 120 -5.51 16.94 11.55
N VAL A 121 -5.67 16.39 10.34
CA VAL A 121 -6.86 15.61 9.98
C VAL A 121 -7.00 14.34 10.81
N ILE A 122 -5.87 13.63 11.06
CA ILE A 122 -5.88 12.33 11.74
C ILE A 122 -5.31 12.36 13.16
N ALA A 123 -4.69 13.47 13.57
CA ALA A 123 -4.12 13.61 14.91
C ALA A 123 -5.13 13.28 16.00
N GLY A 124 -4.72 12.43 16.96
CA GLY A 124 -5.57 11.97 18.05
C GLY A 124 -6.72 11.05 17.69
N ASP A 125 -6.84 10.62 16.41
CA ASP A 125 -7.88 9.68 16.00
C ASP A 125 -7.55 8.25 16.40
N ARG A 126 -8.58 7.46 16.73
CA ARG A 126 -8.45 6.03 17.06
C ARG A 126 -7.98 5.15 15.88
N LYS A 127 -8.01 5.66 14.65
CA LYS A 127 -7.52 5.02 13.43
C LYS A 127 -6.06 5.35 13.14
N LEU A 128 -5.41 6.15 14.00
CA LEU A 128 -3.98 6.44 13.94
C LEU A 128 -3.21 5.43 14.78
N VAL A 129 -2.23 4.79 14.15
CA VAL A 129 -1.30 3.86 14.81
C VAL A 129 0.13 4.39 14.64
N ASN A 130 0.87 4.52 15.75
CA ASN A 130 2.26 4.95 15.74
C ASN A 130 3.18 3.74 15.82
N PHE A 131 4.12 3.63 14.88
CA PHE A 131 5.13 2.58 14.79
C PHE A 131 6.51 3.15 15.10
N LYS A 132 7.35 2.37 15.74
CA LYS A 132 8.76 2.68 15.93
C LYS A 132 9.61 2.08 14.80
N TYR A 133 9.21 0.92 14.28
CA TYR A 133 9.97 0.21 13.27
C TYR A 133 9.30 0.32 11.90
N PHE A 134 10.13 0.57 10.87
CA PHE A 134 9.67 0.63 9.49
C PHE A 134 9.07 -0.71 9.05
N PHE A 135 9.70 -1.84 9.35
CA PHE A 135 9.24 -3.15 8.90
C PHE A 135 7.85 -3.52 9.44
N THR A 136 7.52 -3.16 10.69
CA THR A 136 6.19 -3.40 11.26
C THR A 136 5.14 -2.52 10.60
N ARG A 137 5.49 -1.26 10.32
CA ARG A 137 4.64 -0.32 9.60
C ARG A 137 4.38 -0.78 8.17
N LYS A 138 5.42 -1.14 7.42
CA LYS A 138 5.33 -1.65 6.04
C LYS A 138 4.44 -2.88 5.94
N LEU A 139 4.62 -3.85 6.84
CA LEU A 139 3.75 -5.01 6.89
C LEU A 139 2.27 -4.62 7.03
N VAL A 140 1.96 -3.62 7.87
CA VAL A 140 0.59 -3.16 8.06
C VAL A 140 0.05 -2.48 6.81
N PHE A 141 0.84 -1.60 6.16
CA PHE A 141 0.41 -1.00 4.89
C PHE A 141 0.03 -2.06 3.88
N ILE A 142 0.97 -2.94 3.55
CA ILE A 142 0.76 -3.96 2.51
C ILE A 142 -0.40 -4.90 2.88
N LYS A 143 -0.52 -5.29 4.16
CA LYS A 143 -1.57 -6.21 4.61
C LYS A 143 -2.98 -5.60 4.53
N GLU A 144 -3.12 -4.31 4.83
CA GLU A 144 -4.44 -3.69 5.03
C GLU A 144 -5.02 -3.08 3.75
N VAL A 145 -4.20 -2.75 2.76
CA VAL A 145 -4.65 -1.99 1.58
C VAL A 145 -5.06 -2.88 0.42
N HIS A 146 -5.82 -2.30 -0.50
CA HIS A 146 -6.35 -2.93 -1.71
C HIS A 146 -5.87 -2.21 -2.97
N ALA A 147 -5.26 -1.03 -2.83
CA ALA A 147 -4.61 -0.31 -3.91
C ALA A 147 -3.50 0.57 -3.33
N VAL A 148 -2.49 0.86 -4.14
CA VAL A 148 -1.38 1.76 -3.82
C VAL A 148 -1.33 2.87 -4.84
N VAL A 149 -1.31 4.11 -4.37
CA VAL A 149 -1.18 5.30 -5.20
C VAL A 149 0.04 6.09 -4.76
N LEU A 150 0.87 6.45 -5.73
CA LEU A 150 2.17 7.06 -5.53
C LEU A 150 2.23 8.40 -6.28
N PHE A 151 2.37 9.48 -5.53
CA PHE A 151 2.72 10.79 -6.04
C PHE A 151 4.24 10.98 -6.01
N PRO A 152 4.79 11.98 -6.72
CA PRO A 152 6.21 12.29 -6.63
C PRO A 152 6.70 12.43 -5.18
N GLY A 153 7.86 11.84 -4.87
CA GLY A 153 8.38 11.87 -3.52
C GLY A 153 9.82 11.41 -3.40
N GLY A 154 10.35 11.44 -2.18
CA GLY A 154 11.73 11.06 -1.88
C GLY A 154 11.93 9.56 -1.69
N PHE A 155 13.03 9.20 -1.02
CA PHE A 155 13.42 7.80 -0.79
C PHE A 155 12.32 6.96 -0.13
N GLY A 156 11.56 7.51 0.82
CA GLY A 156 10.48 6.77 1.46
C GLY A 156 9.35 6.39 0.50
N THR A 157 9.04 7.26 -0.49
CA THR A 157 8.07 6.95 -1.54
C THR A 157 8.59 5.88 -2.48
N GLN A 158 9.87 5.95 -2.88
CA GLN A 158 10.51 4.95 -3.72
C GLN A 158 10.62 3.59 -3.02
N ASP A 159 10.95 3.59 -1.73
CA ASP A 159 11.03 2.39 -0.90
C ASP A 159 9.68 1.64 -0.85
N GLU A 160 8.57 2.35 -0.67
CA GLU A 160 7.24 1.74 -0.69
C GLU A 160 6.83 1.30 -2.11
N ALA A 161 7.25 2.04 -3.15
CA ALA A 161 7.00 1.67 -4.54
C ALA A 161 7.68 0.33 -4.89
N PHE A 162 8.99 0.24 -4.70
CA PHE A 162 9.76 -0.96 -5.05
C PHE A 162 9.38 -2.16 -4.18
N GLU A 163 9.11 -1.98 -2.89
CA GLU A 163 8.64 -3.07 -2.06
C GLU A 163 7.29 -3.62 -2.54
N THR A 164 6.33 -2.74 -2.83
CA THR A 164 5.02 -3.15 -3.33
C THR A 164 5.13 -3.91 -4.65
N LEU A 165 5.90 -3.37 -5.61
CA LEU A 165 6.16 -4.03 -6.89
C LEU A 165 6.79 -5.41 -6.71
N THR A 166 7.81 -5.52 -5.86
CA THR A 166 8.48 -6.78 -5.57
C THR A 166 7.53 -7.81 -4.95
N LEU A 167 6.69 -7.39 -4.01
CA LEU A 167 5.75 -8.30 -3.34
C LEU A 167 4.65 -8.80 -4.28
N VAL A 168 4.17 -7.97 -5.19
CA VAL A 168 3.18 -8.37 -6.20
C VAL A 168 3.84 -9.24 -7.26
N GLN A 169 5.00 -8.85 -7.80
CA GLN A 169 5.78 -9.60 -8.78
C GLN A 169 6.08 -11.03 -8.29
N THR A 170 6.50 -11.16 -7.04
CA THR A 170 6.88 -12.46 -6.45
C THR A 170 5.70 -13.27 -5.91
N GLY A 171 4.47 -12.78 -6.04
CA GLY A 171 3.27 -13.45 -5.53
C GLY A 171 3.19 -13.53 -4.00
N LYS A 172 3.97 -12.72 -3.28
CA LYS A 172 3.90 -12.60 -1.81
C LYS A 172 2.75 -11.72 -1.34
N ARG A 173 2.19 -10.94 -2.25
CA ARG A 173 0.98 -10.15 -2.08
C ARG A 173 0.00 -10.48 -3.22
N ASP A 174 -1.29 -10.49 -2.91
CA ASP A 174 -2.34 -10.58 -3.91
C ASP A 174 -2.26 -9.40 -4.88
N LEU A 175 -2.69 -9.63 -6.12
CA LEU A 175 -2.78 -8.59 -7.14
C LEU A 175 -3.65 -7.43 -6.65
N MET A 176 -3.16 -6.23 -6.86
CA MET A 176 -3.85 -4.99 -6.56
C MET A 176 -3.35 -3.86 -7.49
N PRO A 177 -4.18 -2.86 -7.78
CA PRO A 177 -3.75 -1.70 -8.55
C PRO A 177 -2.60 -0.95 -7.86
N ILE A 178 -1.55 -0.64 -8.63
CA ILE A 178 -0.46 0.25 -8.25
C ILE A 178 -0.48 1.39 -9.27
N VAL A 179 -0.81 2.60 -8.83
CA VAL A 179 -0.97 3.75 -9.73
C VAL A 179 0.03 4.83 -9.36
N LEU A 180 0.80 5.25 -10.36
CA LEU A 180 1.76 6.34 -10.29
C LEU A 180 1.10 7.59 -10.88
N ILE A 181 0.92 8.64 -10.08
CA ILE A 181 0.28 9.88 -10.53
C ILE A 181 1.33 10.98 -10.67
N ASP A 182 1.55 11.43 -11.91
CA ASP A 182 2.29 12.65 -12.19
C ASP A 182 1.31 13.83 -12.24
N PRO A 183 1.44 14.83 -11.36
CA PRO A 183 0.62 16.03 -11.44
C PRO A 183 0.94 16.83 -12.71
N PRO A 184 0.06 17.72 -13.19
CA PRO A 184 0.29 18.53 -14.37
C PRO A 184 1.63 19.27 -14.29
N GLY A 185 2.42 19.21 -15.38
CA GLY A 185 3.75 19.80 -15.46
C GLY A 185 4.88 18.99 -14.83
N SER A 186 4.58 17.88 -14.18
CA SER A 186 5.59 16.93 -13.68
C SER A 186 5.93 15.88 -14.74
N SER A 187 7.18 15.45 -14.73
CA SER A 187 7.67 14.30 -15.50
C SER A 187 8.37 13.27 -14.59
N TYR A 188 8.10 13.35 -13.30
CA TYR A 188 8.81 12.55 -12.29
C TYR A 188 8.66 11.04 -12.53
N TRP A 189 7.45 10.56 -12.70
CA TRP A 189 7.21 9.13 -12.93
C TRP A 189 7.55 8.71 -14.37
N ASN A 190 7.50 9.61 -15.34
CA ASN A 190 7.99 9.34 -16.69
C ASN A 190 9.50 9.13 -16.69
N GLN A 191 10.29 9.97 -16.01
CA GLN A 191 11.74 9.77 -15.86
C GLN A 191 12.08 8.52 -15.06
N TRP A 192 11.28 8.21 -14.05
CA TRP A 192 11.41 6.94 -13.33
C TRP A 192 11.13 5.73 -14.23
N LEU A 193 10.11 5.82 -15.09
CA LEU A 193 9.80 4.76 -16.06
C LEU A 193 10.92 4.58 -17.09
N ASP A 194 11.53 5.66 -17.55
CA ASP A 194 12.70 5.61 -18.43
C ASP A 194 13.87 4.90 -17.71
N PHE A 195 14.13 5.25 -16.46
CA PHE A 195 15.12 4.51 -15.64
C PHE A 195 14.78 3.01 -15.54
N VAL A 196 13.53 2.66 -15.29
CA VAL A 196 13.10 1.25 -15.18
C VAL A 196 13.31 0.52 -16.50
N ARG A 197 13.00 1.16 -17.64
CA ARG A 197 13.23 0.58 -18.97
C ARG A 197 14.69 0.41 -19.28
N ASP A 198 15.48 1.48 -19.18
CA ASP A 198 16.87 1.50 -19.60
C ASP A 198 17.77 0.70 -18.64
N GLN A 199 17.51 0.75 -17.34
CA GLN A 199 18.41 0.16 -16.35
C GLN A 199 17.95 -1.21 -15.84
N LEU A 200 16.64 -1.50 -15.86
CA LEU A 200 16.14 -2.77 -15.36
C LEU A 200 15.69 -3.70 -16.49
N LEU A 201 14.86 -3.22 -17.41
CA LEU A 201 14.32 -4.06 -18.48
C LEU A 201 15.37 -4.39 -19.54
N ASP A 202 16.08 -3.41 -20.08
CA ASP A 202 17.08 -3.62 -21.14
C ASP A 202 18.26 -4.48 -20.67
N ARG A 203 18.53 -4.44 -19.36
CA ARG A 203 19.52 -5.31 -18.72
C ARG A 203 18.98 -6.66 -18.29
N GLN A 204 17.72 -6.97 -18.60
CA GLN A 204 17.05 -8.22 -18.24
C GLN A 204 17.01 -8.50 -16.72
N LEU A 205 16.95 -7.43 -15.90
CA LEU A 205 16.79 -7.54 -14.44
C LEU A 205 15.31 -7.68 -14.04
N ILE A 206 14.42 -7.30 -14.95
CA ILE A 206 12.97 -7.54 -14.89
C ILE A 206 12.48 -8.02 -16.25
N SER A 207 11.28 -8.59 -16.30
CA SER A 207 10.64 -9.03 -17.53
C SER A 207 9.77 -7.92 -18.16
N PRO A 208 9.48 -7.97 -19.48
CA PRO A 208 8.56 -7.03 -20.11
C PRO A 208 7.17 -6.99 -19.45
N GLU A 209 6.72 -8.12 -18.93
CA GLU A 209 5.44 -8.28 -18.24
C GLU A 209 5.40 -7.49 -16.93
N ASP A 210 6.54 -7.29 -16.27
CA ASP A 210 6.62 -6.53 -15.01
C ASP A 210 6.22 -5.07 -15.17
N LEU A 211 6.32 -4.51 -16.38
CA LEU A 211 5.83 -3.16 -16.68
C LEU A 211 4.31 -3.05 -16.61
N SER A 212 3.57 -4.15 -16.62
CA SER A 212 2.12 -4.16 -16.43
C SER A 212 1.68 -4.23 -14.96
N LEU A 213 2.62 -4.29 -14.02
CA LEU A 213 2.32 -4.27 -12.57
C LEU A 213 1.80 -2.92 -12.08
N PHE A 214 2.03 -1.86 -12.84
CA PHE A 214 1.64 -0.50 -12.47
C PHE A 214 1.07 0.28 -13.65
N THR A 215 0.24 1.27 -13.32
CA THR A 215 -0.30 2.23 -14.29
C THR A 215 0.26 3.61 -13.98
N LEU A 216 0.69 4.33 -15.02
CA LEU A 216 1.13 5.72 -14.92
C LEU A 216 0.08 6.62 -15.56
N THR A 217 -0.35 7.65 -14.84
CA THR A 217 -1.32 8.65 -15.32
C THR A 217 -1.01 10.04 -14.78
N ASN A 218 -1.57 11.06 -15.42
CA ASN A 218 -1.58 12.44 -14.90
C ASN A 218 -2.98 12.88 -14.44
N SER A 219 -3.94 11.98 -14.45
CA SER A 219 -5.34 12.22 -14.09
C SER A 219 -5.74 11.44 -12.82
N VAL A 220 -6.29 12.16 -11.87
CA VAL A 220 -6.86 11.58 -10.64
C VAL A 220 -8.10 10.76 -10.98
N GLU A 221 -8.86 11.16 -11.97
CA GLU A 221 -10.04 10.46 -12.48
C GLU A 221 -9.65 9.09 -13.05
N GLU A 222 -8.66 9.05 -13.93
CA GLU A 222 -8.14 7.80 -14.50
C GLU A 222 -7.59 6.87 -13.43
N ALA A 223 -6.85 7.42 -12.43
CA ALA A 223 -6.35 6.64 -11.31
C ALA A 223 -7.48 6.00 -10.49
N THR A 224 -8.56 6.74 -10.25
CA THR A 224 -9.73 6.23 -9.54
C THR A 224 -10.47 5.19 -10.37
N GLU A 225 -10.65 5.44 -11.67
CA GLU A 225 -11.30 4.52 -12.61
C GLU A 225 -10.53 3.19 -12.72
N GLU A 226 -9.21 3.23 -12.82
CA GLU A 226 -8.34 2.04 -12.83
C GLU A 226 -8.58 1.16 -11.61
N ILE A 227 -8.58 1.77 -10.41
CA ILE A 227 -8.81 1.06 -9.14
C ILE A 227 -10.23 0.45 -9.12
N MET A 228 -11.23 1.20 -9.51
CA MET A 228 -12.63 0.75 -9.49
C MET A 228 -12.89 -0.33 -10.53
N THR A 229 -12.33 -0.19 -11.73
CA THR A 229 -12.42 -1.17 -12.82
C THR A 229 -11.78 -2.49 -12.41
N PHE A 230 -10.59 -2.47 -11.81
CA PHE A 230 -9.93 -3.67 -11.30
C PHE A 230 -10.87 -4.45 -10.36
N TYR A 231 -11.45 -3.79 -9.36
CA TYR A 231 -12.32 -4.44 -8.37
C TYR A 231 -13.75 -4.70 -8.85
N SER A 232 -14.14 -4.19 -10.01
CA SER A 232 -15.40 -4.61 -10.64
C SER A 232 -15.32 -6.04 -11.19
N VAL A 233 -14.10 -6.53 -11.41
CA VAL A 233 -13.83 -7.84 -11.99
C VAL A 233 -13.11 -8.76 -11.01
N TYR A 234 -12.06 -8.29 -10.37
CA TYR A 234 -11.22 -9.08 -9.47
C TYR A 234 -11.83 -9.21 -8.08
N ASN A 235 -11.94 -10.44 -7.58
CA ASN A 235 -12.34 -10.72 -6.20
C ASN A 235 -11.13 -11.10 -5.35
N SER A 236 -10.46 -12.20 -5.70
CA SER A 236 -9.34 -12.74 -4.90
C SER A 236 -8.50 -13.73 -5.71
N MET A 237 -7.31 -14.04 -5.20
CA MET A 237 -6.44 -15.07 -5.74
C MET A 237 -5.96 -16.02 -4.66
N ARG A 238 -5.59 -17.23 -5.06
CA ARG A 238 -4.90 -18.20 -4.21
C ARG A 238 -4.17 -19.24 -5.02
N TYR A 239 -3.12 -19.81 -4.45
CA TYR A 239 -2.48 -21.00 -5.01
C TYR A 239 -3.16 -22.28 -4.48
N VAL A 240 -3.55 -23.17 -5.39
CA VAL A 240 -4.13 -24.47 -5.06
C VAL A 240 -3.33 -25.53 -5.80
N ARG A 241 -2.61 -26.37 -5.07
CA ARG A 241 -1.76 -27.44 -5.63
C ARG A 241 -0.81 -26.92 -6.74
N GLY A 242 -0.14 -25.82 -6.50
CA GLY A 242 0.79 -25.19 -7.44
C GLY A 242 0.15 -24.44 -8.62
N LYS A 243 -1.18 -24.37 -8.68
CA LYS A 243 -1.90 -23.60 -9.71
C LYS A 243 -2.45 -22.33 -9.12
N LEU A 244 -2.28 -21.22 -9.82
CA LEU A 244 -2.91 -19.95 -9.49
C LEU A 244 -4.40 -20.02 -9.84
N VAL A 245 -5.26 -19.72 -8.87
CA VAL A 245 -6.70 -19.65 -9.03
C VAL A 245 -7.16 -18.22 -8.77
N LEU A 246 -7.70 -17.57 -9.79
CA LEU A 246 -8.33 -16.25 -9.70
C LEU A 246 -9.82 -16.40 -9.53
N ARG A 247 -10.41 -15.67 -8.59
CA ARG A 247 -11.86 -15.50 -8.46
C ARG A 247 -12.26 -14.17 -9.04
N LEU A 248 -13.32 -14.18 -9.84
CA LEU A 248 -13.84 -13.01 -10.52
C LEU A 248 -15.28 -12.76 -10.08
N GLU A 249 -15.67 -11.48 -9.99
CA GLU A 249 -17.04 -11.04 -9.66
C GLU A 249 -17.98 -11.10 -10.88
N ARG A 250 -17.42 -10.94 -12.08
CA ARG A 250 -18.18 -10.92 -13.35
C ARG A 250 -17.49 -11.76 -14.40
N ASP A 251 -18.28 -12.25 -15.35
CA ASP A 251 -17.77 -12.99 -16.50
C ASP A 251 -16.88 -12.09 -17.37
N ARG A 252 -15.84 -12.68 -17.88
CA ARG A 252 -14.70 -12.05 -18.56
C ARG A 252 -15.06 -11.24 -19.81
N ALA A 253 -16.19 -11.55 -20.46
CA ALA A 253 -16.64 -10.87 -21.67
C ALA A 253 -16.95 -9.37 -21.46
N ALA A 254 -17.18 -8.95 -20.19
CA ALA A 254 -17.50 -7.55 -19.84
C ALA A 254 -16.29 -6.75 -19.34
N ALA A 255 -15.12 -7.37 -19.17
CA ALA A 255 -14.02 -6.83 -18.34
C ALA A 255 -12.90 -6.16 -19.12
N GLY A 256 -13.00 -5.87 -20.38
CA GLY A 256 -12.00 -5.09 -21.13
C GLY A 256 -10.52 -5.56 -20.98
N ARG A 257 -9.59 -4.82 -21.57
CA ARG A 257 -8.15 -5.16 -21.70
C ARG A 257 -7.37 -5.28 -20.38
N ALA A 258 -7.78 -4.62 -19.31
CA ALA A 258 -7.04 -4.56 -18.04
C ALA A 258 -6.80 -5.95 -17.39
N PHE A 259 -7.64 -6.94 -17.67
CA PHE A 259 -7.53 -8.26 -17.06
C PHE A 259 -6.62 -9.25 -17.81
N ILE A 260 -6.25 -8.95 -19.06
CA ILE A 260 -5.40 -9.85 -19.87
C ILE A 260 -3.94 -9.80 -19.39
N ASP A 261 -3.50 -8.67 -18.88
CA ASP A 261 -2.10 -8.46 -18.46
C ASP A 261 -1.74 -9.17 -17.16
N VAL A 262 -2.70 -9.35 -16.26
CA VAL A 262 -2.48 -10.08 -15.00
C VAL A 262 -1.98 -11.51 -15.19
N ARG A 263 -2.33 -12.18 -16.29
CA ARG A 263 -1.81 -13.52 -16.61
C ARG A 263 -0.35 -13.51 -17.07
N ARG A 264 0.15 -12.40 -17.59
CA ARG A 264 1.51 -12.29 -18.12
C ARG A 264 2.53 -12.02 -17.01
N CYS A 265 2.13 -11.35 -15.94
CA CYS A 265 3.03 -10.97 -14.83
C CYS A 265 3.41 -12.13 -13.90
N MET A 266 2.84 -13.32 -14.04
CA MET A 266 2.98 -14.40 -13.06
C MET A 266 3.49 -15.72 -13.67
N LEU A 267 4.09 -15.70 -14.83
CA LEU A 267 4.80 -16.83 -15.47
C LEU A 267 6.28 -16.58 -15.54
#